data_b9d2aed4ee94cf8e5d8ba93261075619
#
_entry.id   b9d2aed4ee94cf8e5d8ba93261075619
#
_cell.length_a   1.000
_cell.length_b   1.000
_cell.length_c   1.000
_cell.angle_alpha   90.00
_cell.angle_beta   90.00
_cell.angle_gamma   90.00
#
_symmetry.space_group_name_H-M   'P 1'
#
loop_
_entity.id
_entity.type
_entity.pdbx_description
1 polymer ?
#
loop_
_entity_poly.entity_id
_entity_poly.type
_entity_poly.pdbx_seq_one_letter_code
_entity_poly.pdbx_strand_id
1 'polypeptide(L)'
;MRMTRQVSVLFLIAVLAAGSARAASFDCAKAATPVEKSICADPGLGALDEQVAQAYADLLRTLDEPQKRHARQYQLAWLRVRAVDGLGPAMSARLEELRGARRTVNGVPLLFLGGKNGRPPFVAPGGPAGGASYNTWAEGRWLAADQDDREALRVQALREKCRAGGANRPAEDDCEGDAISHAFDVEFVSPQLISVQEDTSEDAGGVHPMNETSHYRAWLSHGGELKPAELFADARYKAVIARHVAEFMTQVAGRDDKGGYPAQTAVACEPANWGLHREGLHVTAQGYDFEVGRGFVEFDVPWAEFGKSLRPAILQAVRP
;
A
#
# COMPACT_ATOMS: atom_id res chain seq x y z
N MET A 1 -91.05 -24.58 10.62
CA MET A 1 -89.62 -24.82 10.32
C MET A 1 -88.97 -23.51 9.98
N ARG A 2 -88.22 -22.93 10.90
CA ARG A 2 -87.43 -21.70 10.69
C ARG A 2 -85.93 -22.08 10.77
N MET A 3 -85.22 -22.00 9.64
CA MET A 3 -83.80 -22.20 9.54
C MET A 3 -83.13 -20.87 9.87
N THR A 4 -82.41 -20.80 10.98
CA THR A 4 -81.49 -19.73 11.37
C THR A 4 -80.14 -19.95 10.72
N ARG A 5 -79.73 -19.05 9.80
CA ARG A 5 -78.34 -18.99 9.24
C ARG A 5 -77.44 -18.30 10.22
N GLN A 6 -76.46 -19.01 10.76
CA GLN A 6 -75.33 -18.46 11.49
C GLN A 6 -74.29 -17.96 10.47
N VAL A 7 -74.00 -16.67 10.51
CA VAL A 7 -72.91 -16.05 9.76
C VAL A 7 -71.66 -16.04 10.67
N SER A 8 -70.72 -16.92 10.39
CA SER A 8 -69.41 -16.92 11.03
C SER A 8 -68.53 -15.84 10.41
N VAL A 9 -68.26 -14.76 11.13
CA VAL A 9 -67.25 -13.74 10.74
C VAL A 9 -65.90 -14.23 11.19
N LEU A 10 -65.10 -14.70 10.23
CA LEU A 10 -63.69 -14.98 10.43
C LEU A 10 -62.90 -13.65 10.46
N PHE A 11 -62.46 -13.22 11.64
CA PHE A 11 -61.48 -12.16 11.81
C PHE A 11 -60.11 -12.72 11.44
N LEU A 12 -59.61 -12.35 10.25
CA LEU A 12 -58.21 -12.57 9.85
C LEU A 12 -57.32 -11.55 10.58
N ILE A 13 -56.70 -11.94 11.69
CA ILE A 13 -55.67 -11.17 12.34
C ILE A 13 -54.39 -11.36 11.52
N ALA A 14 -54.11 -10.42 10.62
CA ALA A 14 -52.80 -10.30 9.98
C ALA A 14 -51.79 -9.82 11.04
N VAL A 15 -51.07 -10.74 11.67
CA VAL A 15 -49.90 -10.44 12.47
C VAL A 15 -48.82 -9.98 11.49
N LEU A 16 -48.71 -8.67 11.28
CA LEU A 16 -47.55 -8.05 10.71
C LEU A 16 -46.38 -8.35 11.67
N ALA A 17 -45.65 -9.42 11.40
CA ALA A 17 -44.33 -9.62 11.93
C ALA A 17 -43.47 -8.49 11.38
N ALA A 18 -43.44 -7.37 12.08
CA ALA A 18 -42.41 -6.35 11.93
C ALA A 18 -41.08 -7.02 12.37
N GLY A 19 -40.51 -7.82 11.48
CA GLY A 19 -39.12 -8.19 11.57
C GLY A 19 -38.37 -6.87 11.61
N SER A 20 -37.77 -6.57 12.75
CA SER A 20 -36.83 -5.48 12.87
C SER A 20 -35.72 -5.76 11.87
N ALA A 21 -35.90 -5.31 10.62
CA ALA A 21 -34.80 -5.24 9.68
C ALA A 21 -33.75 -4.39 10.39
N ARG A 22 -32.67 -5.01 10.85
CA ARG A 22 -31.49 -4.28 11.28
C ARG A 22 -31.07 -3.47 10.07
N ALA A 23 -31.38 -2.19 10.09
CA ALA A 23 -31.05 -1.29 8.98
C ALA A 23 -29.59 -0.86 9.00
N ALA A 24 -28.79 -1.33 9.97
CA ALA A 24 -27.37 -1.00 10.14
C ALA A 24 -26.67 -2.12 10.95
N SER A 25 -25.33 -2.17 10.88
CA SER A 25 -24.51 -3.14 11.60
C SER A 25 -24.47 -2.92 13.13
N PHE A 26 -25.11 -1.86 13.62
CA PHE A 26 -25.20 -1.47 15.01
C PHE A 26 -26.66 -1.12 15.40
N ASP A 27 -26.88 -0.96 16.71
CA ASP A 27 -28.20 -0.60 17.27
C ASP A 27 -28.47 0.90 17.05
N CYS A 28 -29.40 1.23 16.17
CA CYS A 28 -29.79 2.61 15.85
C CYS A 28 -30.36 3.39 17.05
N ALA A 29 -30.85 2.71 18.08
CA ALA A 29 -31.27 3.41 19.32
C ALA A 29 -30.08 4.01 20.09
N LYS A 30 -28.85 3.57 19.76
CA LYS A 30 -27.59 4.06 20.36
C LYS A 30 -26.81 4.98 19.44
N ALA A 31 -27.35 5.34 18.28
CA ALA A 31 -26.68 6.23 17.33
C ALA A 31 -26.39 7.61 17.95
N ALA A 32 -25.12 7.92 18.18
CA ALA A 32 -24.67 9.11 18.85
C ALA A 32 -24.14 10.17 17.87
N THR A 33 -23.35 9.75 16.88
CA THR A 33 -22.69 10.65 15.92
C THR A 33 -23.62 11.05 14.76
N PRO A 34 -23.35 12.17 14.08
CA PRO A 34 -24.09 12.55 12.87
C PRO A 34 -24.04 11.47 11.78
N VAL A 35 -22.90 10.79 11.62
CA VAL A 35 -22.73 9.69 10.66
C VAL A 35 -23.64 8.51 11.00
N GLU A 36 -23.64 8.06 12.25
CA GLU A 36 -24.52 6.97 12.71
C GLU A 36 -25.99 7.30 12.52
N LYS A 37 -26.39 8.52 12.85
CA LYS A 37 -27.77 8.99 12.64
C LYS A 37 -28.16 9.00 11.17
N SER A 38 -27.25 9.41 10.25
CA SER A 38 -27.49 9.36 8.81
C SER A 38 -27.62 7.93 8.30
N ILE A 39 -26.78 7.01 8.77
CA ILE A 39 -26.89 5.58 8.43
C ILE A 39 -28.24 5.00 8.88
N CYS A 40 -28.69 5.35 10.08
CA CYS A 40 -29.98 4.89 10.60
C CYS A 40 -31.20 5.51 9.92
N ALA A 41 -31.07 6.72 9.41
CA ALA A 41 -32.17 7.44 8.73
C ALA A 41 -32.36 7.02 7.27
N ASP A 42 -31.30 6.46 6.63
CA ASP A 42 -31.34 6.03 5.23
C ASP A 42 -31.18 4.50 5.13
N PRO A 43 -32.22 3.78 4.70
CA PRO A 43 -32.19 2.32 4.54
C PRO A 43 -31.09 1.83 3.58
N GLY A 44 -30.72 2.63 2.56
CA GLY A 44 -29.64 2.30 1.62
C GLY A 44 -28.27 2.37 2.30
N LEU A 45 -28.02 3.42 3.10
CA LEU A 45 -26.80 3.53 3.90
C LEU A 45 -26.75 2.45 4.97
N GLY A 46 -27.88 2.12 5.62
CA GLY A 46 -27.94 1.03 6.58
C GLY A 46 -27.58 -0.32 6.00
N ALA A 47 -28.13 -0.65 4.82
CA ALA A 47 -27.81 -1.88 4.10
C ALA A 47 -26.33 -1.92 3.67
N LEU A 48 -25.76 -0.80 3.29
CA LEU A 48 -24.34 -0.69 2.93
C LEU A 48 -23.44 -0.84 4.14
N ASP A 49 -23.81 -0.27 5.30
CA ASP A 49 -23.08 -0.42 6.56
C ASP A 49 -23.03 -1.89 7.00
N GLU A 50 -24.15 -2.62 6.88
CA GLU A 50 -24.19 -4.06 7.14
C GLU A 50 -23.25 -4.84 6.22
N GLN A 51 -23.21 -4.50 4.92
CA GLN A 51 -22.28 -5.14 3.98
C GLN A 51 -20.82 -4.85 4.30
N VAL A 52 -20.48 -3.62 4.67
CA VAL A 52 -19.11 -3.23 5.09
C VAL A 52 -18.71 -4.00 6.35
N ALA A 53 -19.60 -4.08 7.35
CA ALA A 53 -19.36 -4.83 8.58
C ALA A 53 -19.16 -6.33 8.31
N GLN A 54 -19.99 -6.92 7.46
CA GLN A 54 -19.86 -8.31 7.08
C GLN A 54 -18.56 -8.58 6.32
N ALA A 55 -18.22 -7.76 5.31
CA ALA A 55 -16.98 -7.91 4.56
C ALA A 55 -15.73 -7.79 5.47
N TYR A 56 -15.76 -6.87 6.44
CA TYR A 56 -14.69 -6.74 7.42
C TYR A 56 -14.58 -7.98 8.33
N ALA A 57 -15.70 -8.50 8.82
CA ALA A 57 -15.72 -9.71 9.65
C ALA A 57 -15.21 -10.93 8.86
N ASP A 58 -15.60 -11.06 7.59
CA ASP A 58 -15.16 -12.12 6.69
C ASP A 58 -13.65 -12.04 6.44
N LEU A 59 -13.14 -10.84 6.16
CA LEU A 59 -11.71 -10.60 6.00
C LEU A 59 -10.94 -11.04 7.24
N LEU A 60 -11.34 -10.60 8.44
CA LEU A 60 -10.65 -10.94 9.70
C LEU A 60 -10.54 -12.45 9.93
N ARG A 61 -11.51 -13.25 9.47
CA ARG A 61 -11.45 -14.72 9.61
C ARG A 61 -10.35 -15.37 8.77
N THR A 62 -9.88 -14.69 7.73
CA THR A 62 -8.86 -15.20 6.81
C THR A 62 -7.44 -14.76 7.16
N LEU A 63 -7.29 -13.83 8.10
CA LEU A 63 -6.02 -13.17 8.45
C LEU A 63 -5.35 -13.84 9.65
N ASP A 64 -4.02 -13.78 9.69
CA ASP A 64 -3.23 -14.06 10.90
C ASP A 64 -3.19 -12.86 11.86
N GLU A 65 -2.56 -12.99 13.02
CA GLU A 65 -2.60 -11.95 14.04
C GLU A 65 -1.90 -10.63 13.65
N PRO A 66 -0.73 -10.60 12.98
CA PRO A 66 -0.16 -9.36 12.45
C PRO A 66 -1.11 -8.66 11.48
N GLN A 67 -1.63 -9.39 10.51
CA GLN A 67 -2.58 -8.87 9.52
C GLN A 67 -3.88 -8.38 10.17
N LYS A 68 -4.39 -9.09 11.19
CA LYS A 68 -5.57 -8.64 11.96
C LYS A 68 -5.32 -7.35 12.72
N ARG A 69 -4.13 -7.18 13.32
CA ARG A 69 -3.79 -5.92 14.01
C ARG A 69 -3.85 -4.75 13.05
N HIS A 70 -3.19 -4.89 11.89
CA HIS A 70 -3.21 -3.87 10.85
C HIS A 70 -4.65 -3.57 10.38
N ALA A 71 -5.42 -4.60 10.03
CA ALA A 71 -6.81 -4.45 9.59
C ALA A 71 -7.68 -3.73 10.64
N ARG A 72 -7.50 -4.01 11.93
CA ARG A 72 -8.23 -3.33 13.02
C ARG A 72 -7.84 -1.86 13.13
N GLN A 73 -6.54 -1.56 13.09
CA GLN A 73 -6.04 -0.17 13.15
C GLN A 73 -6.58 0.64 11.97
N TYR A 74 -6.49 0.07 10.78
CA TYR A 74 -6.97 0.71 9.57
C TYR A 74 -8.49 0.91 9.56
N GLN A 75 -9.27 -0.06 10.03
CA GLN A 75 -10.71 0.09 10.19
C GLN A 75 -11.07 1.21 11.18
N LEU A 76 -10.37 1.29 12.32
CA LEU A 76 -10.60 2.35 13.30
C LEU A 76 -10.23 3.73 12.73
N ALA A 77 -9.16 3.85 11.98
CA ALA A 77 -8.77 5.10 11.31
C ALA A 77 -9.85 5.52 10.30
N TRP A 78 -10.32 4.61 9.45
CA TRP A 78 -11.39 4.87 8.50
C TRP A 78 -12.70 5.32 9.18
N LEU A 79 -13.10 4.65 10.27
CA LEU A 79 -14.30 5.03 11.03
C LEU A 79 -14.25 6.46 11.58
N ARG A 80 -13.05 6.95 11.95
CA ARG A 80 -12.85 8.30 12.53
C ARG A 80 -12.96 9.42 11.49
N VAL A 81 -12.59 9.13 10.23
CA VAL A 81 -12.55 10.17 9.17
C VAL A 81 -13.80 10.19 8.30
N ARG A 82 -14.79 9.33 8.57
CA ARG A 82 -16.06 9.35 7.84
C ARG A 82 -16.79 10.66 8.09
N ALA A 83 -17.31 11.26 7.03
CA ALA A 83 -18.18 12.43 7.08
C ALA A 83 -19.58 12.07 6.56
N VAL A 84 -20.58 12.89 6.87
CA VAL A 84 -21.94 12.72 6.34
C VAL A 84 -21.95 12.98 4.84
N ASP A 85 -21.26 14.02 4.41
CA ASP A 85 -21.11 14.37 3.01
C ASP A 85 -20.25 13.29 2.30
N GLY A 86 -20.80 12.70 1.23
CA GLY A 86 -20.14 11.64 0.48
C GLY A 86 -20.09 10.28 1.18
N LEU A 87 -20.88 10.06 2.25
CA LEU A 87 -20.84 8.83 3.04
C LEU A 87 -21.12 7.57 2.21
N GLY A 88 -22.14 7.58 1.36
CA GLY A 88 -22.47 6.42 0.50
C GLY A 88 -21.32 6.00 -0.42
N PRO A 89 -20.76 6.90 -1.24
CA PRO A 89 -19.55 6.63 -2.03
C PRO A 89 -18.36 6.15 -1.19
N ALA A 90 -18.10 6.75 -0.03
CA ALA A 90 -17.02 6.34 0.85
C ALA A 90 -17.20 4.91 1.39
N MET A 91 -18.44 4.54 1.77
CA MET A 91 -18.77 3.20 2.23
C MET A 91 -18.69 2.17 1.10
N SER A 92 -19.13 2.52 -0.11
CA SER A 92 -19.01 1.66 -1.29
C SER A 92 -17.54 1.38 -1.64
N ALA A 93 -16.72 2.42 -1.66
CA ALA A 93 -15.29 2.28 -1.88
C ALA A 93 -14.62 1.39 -0.81
N ARG A 94 -15.03 1.56 0.46
CA ARG A 94 -14.55 0.71 1.57
C ARG A 94 -14.94 -0.75 1.41
N LEU A 95 -16.17 -1.00 0.98
CA LEU A 95 -16.66 -2.36 0.74
C LEU A 95 -15.83 -3.07 -0.34
N GLU A 96 -15.55 -2.41 -1.46
CA GLU A 96 -14.71 -2.95 -2.53
C GLU A 96 -13.27 -3.16 -2.06
N GLU A 97 -12.71 -2.24 -1.30
CA GLU A 97 -11.39 -2.38 -0.70
C GLU A 97 -11.31 -3.61 0.21
N LEU A 98 -12.28 -3.81 1.12
CA LEU A 98 -12.30 -4.97 2.02
C LEU A 98 -12.43 -6.29 1.27
N ARG A 99 -13.24 -6.34 0.21
CA ARG A 99 -13.41 -7.53 -0.64
C ARG A 99 -12.14 -7.89 -1.41
N GLY A 100 -11.39 -6.88 -1.85
CA GLY A 100 -10.13 -7.04 -2.58
C GLY A 100 -8.88 -7.10 -1.71
N ALA A 101 -9.02 -6.96 -0.38
CA ALA A 101 -7.90 -6.74 0.52
C ALA A 101 -6.94 -7.93 0.64
N ARG A 102 -7.42 -9.16 0.52
CA ARG A 102 -6.57 -10.35 0.60
C ARG A 102 -6.24 -10.87 -0.79
N ARG A 103 -4.97 -10.88 -1.14
CA ARG A 103 -4.47 -11.40 -2.42
C ARG A 103 -3.37 -12.42 -2.17
N THR A 104 -3.32 -13.43 -3.00
CA THR A 104 -2.21 -14.39 -2.99
C THR A 104 -1.26 -14.06 -4.13
N VAL A 105 -0.03 -13.72 -3.79
CA VAL A 105 1.03 -13.42 -4.75
C VAL A 105 2.11 -14.49 -4.59
N ASN A 106 2.39 -15.26 -5.63
CA ASN A 106 3.34 -16.37 -5.60
C ASN A 106 3.15 -17.34 -4.41
N GLY A 107 1.90 -17.65 -4.08
CA GLY A 107 1.57 -18.55 -2.96
C GLY A 107 1.55 -17.89 -1.57
N VAL A 108 1.94 -16.63 -1.44
CA VAL A 108 1.95 -15.89 -0.17
C VAL A 108 0.68 -15.04 -0.04
N PRO A 109 -0.13 -15.23 1.01
CA PRO A 109 -1.34 -14.44 1.25
C PRO A 109 -0.98 -13.08 1.84
N LEU A 110 -0.95 -12.05 1.01
CA LEU A 110 -0.72 -10.67 1.44
C LEU A 110 -2.05 -9.97 1.75
N LEU A 111 -2.03 -9.07 2.72
CA LEU A 111 -3.13 -8.17 3.03
C LEU A 111 -2.84 -6.80 2.43
N PHE A 112 -3.70 -6.35 1.52
CA PHE A 112 -3.66 -5.04 0.87
C PHE A 112 -4.78 -4.16 1.45
N LEU A 113 -4.48 -3.35 2.43
CA LEU A 113 -5.40 -2.38 3.00
C LEU A 113 -4.71 -1.03 3.13
N GLY A 114 -5.36 0.02 2.65
CA GLY A 114 -4.84 1.37 2.75
C GLY A 114 -4.44 2.02 1.43
N GLY A 115 -4.78 1.40 0.31
CA GLY A 115 -4.32 1.81 -1.00
C GLY A 115 -5.03 2.98 -1.65
N LYS A 116 -4.85 4.19 -1.13
CA LYS A 116 -4.88 5.40 -1.98
C LYS A 116 -3.59 6.14 -1.72
N ASN A 117 -2.92 6.56 -2.81
CA ASN A 117 -1.71 7.38 -2.81
C ASN A 117 -0.50 6.71 -2.11
N GLY A 118 -0.12 5.50 -2.57
CA GLY A 118 1.22 5.01 -2.28
C GLY A 118 1.51 4.56 -0.85
N ARG A 119 0.56 4.12 -0.08
CA ARG A 119 0.82 3.53 1.25
C ARG A 119 1.35 2.11 1.09
N PRO A 120 2.11 1.58 2.08
CA PRO A 120 2.43 0.16 2.09
C PRO A 120 1.11 -0.61 2.12
N PRO A 121 0.63 -1.11 0.98
CA PRO A 121 -0.74 -1.62 0.89
C PRO A 121 -0.84 -3.06 1.34
N PHE A 122 0.24 -3.64 1.86
CA PHE A 122 0.27 -5.06 2.11
C PHE A 122 1.05 -5.42 3.37
N VAL A 123 0.47 -6.34 4.12
CA VAL A 123 1.06 -6.95 5.32
C VAL A 123 1.30 -8.42 5.00
N ALA A 124 2.55 -8.85 5.14
CA ALA A 124 2.92 -10.24 4.98
C ALA A 124 2.40 -11.08 6.16
N PRO A 125 2.13 -12.38 5.97
CA PRO A 125 1.77 -13.26 7.07
C PRO A 125 2.94 -13.33 8.07
N GLY A 126 2.62 -13.25 9.36
CA GLY A 126 3.57 -13.43 10.43
C GLY A 126 3.68 -14.90 10.79
N GLY A 127 4.66 -15.60 10.26
CA GLY A 127 5.09 -16.90 10.86
C GLY A 127 5.79 -16.69 12.21
N PRO A 128 6.23 -17.74 12.90
CA PRO A 128 6.85 -17.66 14.23
C PRO A 128 8.08 -16.74 14.33
N ALA A 129 8.70 -16.40 13.21
CA ALA A 129 9.73 -15.38 13.07
C ALA A 129 9.62 -14.63 11.75
N GLY A 130 8.77 -15.11 10.83
CA GLY A 130 8.65 -14.59 9.48
C GLY A 130 7.81 -13.33 9.40
N GLY A 131 8.15 -12.43 8.53
CA GLY A 131 7.41 -11.20 8.27
C GLY A 131 7.52 -10.13 9.36
N ALA A 132 8.00 -10.43 10.57
CA ALA A 132 8.02 -9.48 11.68
C ALA A 132 8.82 -8.22 11.35
N SER A 133 10.02 -8.35 10.80
CA SER A 133 10.84 -7.19 10.38
C SER A 133 10.22 -6.44 9.25
N TYR A 134 9.70 -7.16 8.24
CA TYR A 134 9.00 -6.55 7.13
C TYR A 134 7.76 -5.81 7.62
N ASN A 135 6.91 -6.43 8.44
CA ASN A 135 5.70 -5.79 8.94
C ASN A 135 6.02 -4.58 9.83
N THR A 136 7.10 -4.60 10.61
CA THR A 136 7.56 -3.45 11.40
C THR A 136 8.02 -2.31 10.49
N TRP A 137 8.78 -2.63 9.44
CA TRP A 137 9.16 -1.65 8.42
C TRP A 137 7.91 -1.09 7.73
N ALA A 138 7.01 -1.94 7.26
CA ALA A 138 5.79 -1.55 6.58
C ALA A 138 4.88 -0.66 7.46
N GLU A 139 4.72 -0.99 8.75
CA GLU A 139 3.98 -0.14 9.70
C GLU A 139 4.64 1.23 9.86
N GLY A 140 5.97 1.27 9.98
CA GLY A 140 6.72 2.53 10.08
C GLY A 140 6.58 3.41 8.84
N ARG A 141 6.72 2.81 7.66
CA ARG A 141 6.55 3.53 6.38
C ARG A 141 5.10 3.95 6.15
N TRP A 142 4.14 3.13 6.53
CA TRP A 142 2.72 3.49 6.46
C TRP A 142 2.39 4.70 7.34
N LEU A 143 2.91 4.75 8.57
CA LEU A 143 2.69 5.89 9.47
C LEU A 143 3.34 7.16 8.91
N ALA A 144 4.54 7.06 8.34
CA ALA A 144 5.19 8.18 7.69
C ALA A 144 4.38 8.67 6.48
N ALA A 145 4.03 7.78 5.56
CA ALA A 145 3.22 8.11 4.39
C ALA A 145 1.85 8.71 4.75
N ASP A 146 1.18 8.22 5.81
CA ASP A 146 -0.08 8.79 6.27
C ASP A 146 0.08 10.20 6.86
N GLN A 147 1.23 10.47 7.47
CA GLN A 147 1.58 11.83 7.95
C GLN A 147 1.85 12.76 6.78
N ASP A 148 2.64 12.32 5.80
CA ASP A 148 2.99 13.09 4.61
C ASP A 148 1.76 13.36 3.72
N ASP A 149 0.86 12.39 3.57
CA ASP A 149 -0.42 12.59 2.87
C ASP A 149 -1.29 13.67 3.53
N ARG A 150 -1.34 13.70 4.86
CA ARG A 150 -2.10 14.74 5.59
C ARG A 150 -1.48 16.11 5.39
N GLU A 151 -0.16 16.19 5.44
CA GLU A 151 0.56 17.42 5.20
C GLU A 151 0.42 17.89 3.74
N ALA A 152 0.52 16.98 2.78
CA ALA A 152 0.31 17.27 1.36
C ALA A 152 -1.10 17.85 1.09
N LEU A 153 -2.13 17.28 1.71
CA LEU A 153 -3.50 17.84 1.62
C LEU A 153 -3.59 19.24 2.22
N ARG A 154 -2.91 19.48 3.35
CA ARG A 154 -2.86 20.80 4.00
C ARG A 154 -2.16 21.81 3.09
N VAL A 155 -1.01 21.46 2.53
CA VAL A 155 -0.24 22.29 1.60
C VAL A 155 -1.05 22.60 0.34
N GLN A 156 -1.72 21.60 -0.24
CA GLN A 156 -2.57 21.80 -1.40
C GLN A 156 -3.71 22.78 -1.12
N ALA A 157 -4.43 22.61 -0.01
CA ALA A 157 -5.50 23.51 0.40
C ALA A 157 -4.99 24.94 0.64
N LEU A 158 -3.78 25.08 1.15
CA LEU A 158 -3.12 26.37 1.37
C LEU A 158 -2.75 27.03 0.04
N ARG A 159 -2.13 26.28 -0.87
CA ARG A 159 -1.79 26.76 -2.24
C ARG A 159 -3.04 27.19 -3.04
N GLU A 160 -4.17 26.49 -2.85
CA GLU A 160 -5.45 26.89 -3.45
C GLU A 160 -5.95 28.23 -2.92
N LYS A 161 -5.87 28.47 -1.62
CA LYS A 161 -6.20 29.78 -1.00
C LYS A 161 -5.28 30.88 -1.50
N CYS A 162 -4.00 30.61 -1.64
CA CYS A 162 -3.03 31.56 -2.17
C CYS A 162 -3.33 31.94 -3.63
N ARG A 163 -3.70 30.97 -4.47
CA ARG A 163 -4.11 31.22 -5.88
C ARG A 163 -5.43 31.96 -5.99
N ALA A 164 -6.39 31.67 -5.11
CA ALA A 164 -7.70 32.33 -5.14
C ALA A 164 -7.61 33.83 -4.84
N GLY A 165 -6.58 34.28 -4.13
CA GLY A 165 -6.40 35.68 -3.74
C GLY A 165 -7.50 36.18 -2.77
N GLY A 166 -7.60 37.50 -2.60
CA GLY A 166 -8.63 38.14 -1.78
C GLY A 166 -8.13 38.60 -0.41
N ALA A 167 -9.05 39.18 0.39
CA ALA A 167 -8.73 39.81 1.67
C ALA A 167 -8.18 38.84 2.74
N ASN A 168 -8.41 37.54 2.56
CA ASN A 168 -7.96 36.47 3.46
C ASN A 168 -6.81 35.63 2.85
N ARG A 169 -6.08 36.17 1.87
CA ARG A 169 -4.92 35.49 1.31
C ARG A 169 -3.86 35.33 2.40
N PRO A 170 -3.30 34.11 2.57
CA PRO A 170 -2.12 33.89 3.44
C PRO A 170 -0.94 34.77 3.05
N ALA A 171 0.01 34.98 3.96
CA ALA A 171 1.28 35.61 3.60
C ALA A 171 1.99 34.77 2.50
N GLU A 172 2.84 35.42 1.70
CA GLU A 172 3.49 34.76 0.58
C GLU A 172 4.35 33.58 1.04
N ASP A 173 5.06 33.75 2.15
CA ASP A 173 5.87 32.70 2.79
C ASP A 173 5.01 31.51 3.31
N ASP A 174 3.75 31.74 3.66
CA ASP A 174 2.83 30.70 4.10
C ASP A 174 2.27 29.88 2.91
N CYS A 175 2.49 30.33 1.67
CA CYS A 175 2.03 29.67 0.47
C CYS A 175 2.97 28.58 -0.04
N GLU A 176 4.16 28.51 0.56
CA GLU A 176 5.17 27.50 0.28
C GLU A 176 4.99 26.30 1.22
N GLY A 177 5.39 25.15 0.80
CA GLY A 177 5.35 23.93 1.57
C GLY A 177 5.54 22.72 0.67
N ASP A 178 6.16 21.69 1.21
CA ASP A 178 6.46 20.49 0.47
C ASP A 178 5.30 19.50 0.61
N ALA A 179 4.92 18.90 -0.51
CA ALA A 179 3.94 17.82 -0.55
C ALA A 179 4.67 16.53 -0.95
N ILE A 180 4.78 15.61 -0.01
CA ILE A 180 5.43 14.31 -0.24
C ILE A 180 4.34 13.26 -0.45
N SER A 181 4.51 12.41 -1.45
CA SER A 181 3.67 11.25 -1.69
C SER A 181 4.52 10.00 -1.86
N HIS A 182 3.96 8.86 -1.48
CA HIS A 182 4.63 7.57 -1.53
C HIS A 182 3.82 6.56 -2.34
N ALA A 183 4.49 5.77 -3.17
CA ALA A 183 3.95 4.61 -3.84
C ALA A 183 4.76 3.36 -3.46
N PHE A 184 4.10 2.21 -3.38
CA PHE A 184 4.75 0.95 -2.99
C PHE A 184 4.31 -0.17 -3.91
N ASP A 185 5.28 -0.89 -4.46
CA ASP A 185 5.06 -2.05 -5.30
C ASP A 185 5.77 -3.29 -4.77
N VAL A 186 5.08 -4.44 -4.82
CA VAL A 186 5.70 -5.75 -4.55
C VAL A 186 6.39 -6.21 -5.79
N GLU A 187 7.71 -6.05 -5.85
CA GLU A 187 8.52 -6.54 -6.96
C GLU A 187 8.60 -8.06 -6.97
N PHE A 188 8.79 -8.62 -5.78
CA PHE A 188 8.92 -10.05 -5.60
C PHE A 188 8.40 -10.48 -4.22
N VAL A 189 7.74 -11.63 -4.18
CA VAL A 189 7.43 -12.34 -2.94
C VAL A 189 7.47 -13.85 -3.16
N SER A 190 8.03 -14.56 -2.19
CA SER A 190 7.97 -16.01 -2.04
C SER A 190 7.69 -16.35 -0.58
N PRO A 191 7.46 -17.62 -0.20
CA PRO A 191 7.35 -18.01 1.20
C PRO A 191 8.56 -17.64 2.06
N GLN A 192 9.69 -17.33 1.44
CA GLN A 192 10.97 -17.05 2.12
C GLN A 192 11.40 -15.60 2.08
N LEU A 193 11.09 -14.87 0.99
CA LEU A 193 11.58 -13.51 0.74
C LEU A 193 10.46 -12.59 0.27
N ILE A 194 10.61 -11.30 0.59
CA ILE A 194 9.86 -10.22 -0.02
C ILE A 194 10.79 -9.11 -0.47
N SER A 195 10.51 -8.51 -1.63
CA SER A 195 11.13 -7.29 -2.14
C SER A 195 10.04 -6.29 -2.49
N VAL A 196 10.21 -5.07 -2.04
CA VAL A 196 9.26 -3.96 -2.21
C VAL A 196 10.01 -2.76 -2.72
N GLN A 197 9.50 -2.15 -3.76
CA GLN A 197 9.90 -0.83 -4.22
C GLN A 197 9.07 0.23 -3.51
N GLU A 198 9.69 1.30 -3.09
CA GLU A 198 9.06 2.52 -2.62
C GLU A 198 9.49 3.68 -3.52
N ASP A 199 8.50 4.31 -4.13
CA ASP A 199 8.68 5.55 -4.88
C ASP A 199 8.18 6.71 -4.04
N THR A 200 9.02 7.73 -3.90
CA THR A 200 8.68 8.97 -3.20
C THR A 200 8.69 10.11 -4.21
N SER A 201 7.67 10.95 -4.15
CA SER A 201 7.58 12.16 -4.97
C SER A 201 7.38 13.37 -4.06
N GLU A 202 8.30 14.33 -4.13
CA GLU A 202 8.29 15.56 -3.36
C GLU A 202 8.00 16.75 -4.28
N ASP A 203 6.89 17.44 -4.04
CA ASP A 203 6.51 18.67 -4.71
C ASP A 203 6.72 19.87 -3.78
N ALA A 204 7.86 20.53 -3.94
CA ALA A 204 8.23 21.75 -3.24
C ALA A 204 7.67 23.05 -3.90
N GLY A 205 6.66 22.93 -4.77
CA GLY A 205 6.08 24.08 -5.49
C GLY A 205 6.88 24.54 -6.68
N GLY A 206 7.93 23.82 -7.08
CA GLY A 206 8.74 24.09 -8.27
C GLY A 206 8.09 23.64 -9.57
N VAL A 207 8.88 23.67 -10.65
CA VAL A 207 8.41 23.28 -11.98
C VAL A 207 8.18 21.78 -12.10
N HIS A 208 8.90 20.99 -11.31
CA HIS A 208 8.83 19.53 -11.30
C HIS A 208 9.04 18.98 -9.90
N PRO A 209 8.30 17.93 -9.50
CA PRO A 209 8.60 17.20 -8.29
C PRO A 209 9.96 16.50 -8.37
N MET A 210 10.58 16.28 -7.21
CA MET A 210 11.71 15.38 -7.06
C MET A 210 11.16 13.98 -6.79
N ASN A 211 11.66 13.00 -7.52
CA ASN A 211 11.25 11.62 -7.35
C ASN A 211 12.44 10.78 -6.91
N GLU A 212 12.23 9.93 -5.93
CA GLU A 212 13.23 8.97 -5.45
C GLU A 212 12.61 7.57 -5.46
N THR A 213 13.43 6.57 -5.75
CA THR A 213 13.07 5.16 -5.65
C THR A 213 14.04 4.47 -4.71
N SER A 214 13.51 3.67 -3.82
CA SER A 214 14.28 2.81 -2.93
C SER A 214 13.65 1.42 -2.83
N HIS A 215 14.45 0.44 -2.41
CA HIS A 215 13.98 -0.94 -2.29
C HIS A 215 14.21 -1.47 -0.89
N TYR A 216 13.21 -2.18 -0.37
CA TYR A 216 13.30 -2.93 0.87
C TYR A 216 13.15 -4.43 0.62
N ARG A 217 14.06 -5.21 1.19
CA ARG A 217 14.09 -6.66 1.06
C ARG A 217 14.18 -7.30 2.42
N ALA A 218 13.39 -8.34 2.63
CA ALA A 218 13.37 -9.03 3.91
C ALA A 218 13.16 -10.55 3.76
N TRP A 219 13.69 -11.28 4.72
CA TRP A 219 13.36 -12.67 4.93
C TRP A 219 11.98 -12.79 5.58
N LEU A 220 11.06 -13.50 4.94
CA LEU A 220 9.76 -13.84 5.54
C LEU A 220 9.86 -15.11 6.41
N SER A 221 10.79 -16.02 6.08
CA SER A 221 10.93 -17.31 6.76
C SER A 221 11.49 -17.20 8.15
N HIS A 222 12.41 -16.29 8.42
CA HIS A 222 13.09 -16.15 9.72
C HIS A 222 13.22 -14.71 10.22
N GLY A 223 12.69 -13.74 9.46
CA GLY A 223 12.73 -12.32 9.79
C GLY A 223 14.09 -11.68 9.52
N GLY A 224 14.07 -10.36 9.46
CA GLY A 224 15.26 -9.55 9.24
C GLY A 224 15.34 -9.00 7.81
N GLU A 225 15.91 -7.81 7.71
CA GLU A 225 16.27 -7.22 6.42
C GLU A 225 17.35 -8.07 5.74
N LEU A 226 17.17 -8.32 4.45
CA LEU A 226 18.15 -9.05 3.65
C LEU A 226 19.34 -8.16 3.32
N LYS A 227 20.48 -8.47 3.92
CA LYS A 227 21.71 -7.71 3.74
C LYS A 227 22.54 -8.20 2.54
N PRO A 228 23.41 -7.36 1.94
CA PRO A 228 24.28 -7.77 0.83
C PRO A 228 25.12 -9.03 1.12
N ALA A 229 25.61 -9.19 2.35
CA ALA A 229 26.37 -10.38 2.75
C ALA A 229 25.54 -11.66 2.81
N GLU A 230 24.20 -11.57 2.80
CA GLU A 230 23.29 -12.69 2.72
C GLU A 230 22.91 -13.00 1.26
N LEU A 231 23.00 -12.01 0.37
CA LEU A 231 22.87 -12.21 -1.09
C LEU A 231 24.16 -12.79 -1.68
N PHE A 232 25.31 -12.20 -1.32
CA PHE A 232 26.59 -12.50 -1.96
C PHE A 232 27.61 -13.04 -0.97
N ALA A 233 28.37 -14.03 -1.42
CA ALA A 233 29.42 -14.67 -0.64
C ALA A 233 30.72 -13.83 -0.58
N ASP A 234 30.94 -12.99 -1.59
CA ASP A 234 32.14 -12.16 -1.75
C ASP A 234 31.86 -10.95 -2.65
N ALA A 235 32.85 -10.06 -2.78
CA ALA A 235 32.72 -8.80 -3.50
C ALA A 235 32.75 -8.92 -5.04
N ARG A 236 32.87 -10.10 -5.62
CA ARG A 236 32.91 -10.29 -7.09
C ARG A 236 31.60 -9.89 -7.76
N TYR A 237 30.49 -9.87 -7.02
CA TYR A 237 29.22 -9.35 -7.53
C TYR A 237 29.35 -7.93 -8.06
N LYS A 238 30.23 -7.09 -7.47
CA LYS A 238 30.46 -5.72 -7.93
C LYS A 238 30.99 -5.63 -9.36
N ALA A 239 31.84 -6.58 -9.76
CA ALA A 239 32.36 -6.65 -11.13
C ALA A 239 31.25 -7.05 -12.12
N VAL A 240 30.31 -7.86 -11.68
CA VAL A 240 29.13 -8.21 -12.50
C VAL A 240 28.25 -6.99 -12.71
N ILE A 241 27.90 -6.26 -11.65
CA ILE A 241 27.12 -5.02 -11.73
C ILE A 241 27.86 -3.98 -12.60
N ALA A 242 29.18 -3.80 -12.41
CA ALA A 242 29.97 -2.86 -13.19
C ALA A 242 29.90 -3.11 -14.71
N ARG A 243 29.85 -4.37 -15.13
CA ARG A 243 29.66 -4.71 -16.54
C ARG A 243 28.30 -4.24 -17.05
N HIS A 244 27.23 -4.48 -16.33
CA HIS A 244 25.89 -4.00 -16.71
C HIS A 244 25.79 -2.48 -16.72
N VAL A 245 26.45 -1.79 -15.78
CA VAL A 245 26.60 -0.33 -15.83
C VAL A 245 27.28 0.10 -17.11
N ALA A 246 28.39 -0.52 -17.50
CA ALA A 246 29.11 -0.18 -18.74
C ALA A 246 28.26 -0.46 -20.00
N GLU A 247 27.52 -1.57 -20.02
CA GLU A 247 26.58 -1.89 -21.10
C GLU A 247 25.47 -0.85 -21.20
N PHE A 248 24.86 -0.48 -20.08
CA PHE A 248 23.84 0.58 -20.03
C PHE A 248 24.40 1.91 -20.54
N MET A 249 25.55 2.37 -20.04
CA MET A 249 26.16 3.64 -20.43
C MET A 249 26.51 3.67 -21.92
N THR A 250 26.94 2.55 -22.48
CA THR A 250 27.25 2.44 -23.91
C THR A 250 25.98 2.45 -24.77
N GLN A 251 24.97 1.66 -24.39
CA GLN A 251 23.76 1.46 -25.21
C GLN A 251 22.77 2.60 -25.10
N VAL A 252 22.57 3.13 -23.90
CA VAL A 252 21.53 4.11 -23.60
C VAL A 252 22.08 5.53 -23.60
N ALA A 253 23.23 5.75 -22.96
CA ALA A 253 23.84 7.07 -22.86
C ALA A 253 24.77 7.40 -24.03
N GLY A 254 25.07 6.42 -24.93
CA GLY A 254 25.98 6.60 -26.05
C GLY A 254 27.44 6.89 -25.61
N ARG A 255 27.81 6.53 -24.39
CA ARG A 255 29.13 6.78 -23.80
C ARG A 255 29.95 5.50 -23.84
N ASP A 256 31.19 5.60 -24.30
CA ASP A 256 32.17 4.51 -24.28
C ASP A 256 33.44 5.05 -23.58
N ASP A 257 33.47 4.87 -22.26
CA ASP A 257 34.63 5.24 -21.46
C ASP A 257 35.49 4.01 -21.18
N LYS A 258 36.68 4.00 -21.77
CA LYS A 258 37.68 2.91 -21.59
C LYS A 258 38.17 2.78 -20.15
N GLY A 259 38.01 3.83 -19.33
CA GLY A 259 38.32 3.83 -17.89
C GLY A 259 37.21 3.17 -17.04
N GLY A 260 36.07 2.85 -17.62
CA GLY A 260 34.88 2.35 -16.94
C GLY A 260 34.11 3.47 -16.22
N TYR A 261 33.13 3.07 -15.43
CA TYR A 261 32.17 3.97 -14.76
C TYR A 261 32.17 3.76 -13.24
N PRO A 262 33.25 4.14 -12.52
CA PRO A 262 33.40 3.81 -11.10
C PRO A 262 32.35 4.50 -10.21
N ALA A 263 31.98 5.74 -10.51
CA ALA A 263 30.95 6.48 -9.75
C ALA A 263 29.57 5.85 -9.92
N GLN A 264 29.15 5.58 -11.15
CA GLN A 264 27.88 4.95 -11.48
C GLN A 264 27.82 3.50 -10.94
N THR A 265 28.96 2.79 -10.99
CA THR A 265 29.06 1.45 -10.39
C THR A 265 28.92 1.51 -8.86
N ALA A 266 29.49 2.52 -8.19
CA ALA A 266 29.31 2.70 -6.77
C ALA A 266 27.84 2.90 -6.42
N VAL A 267 27.13 3.78 -7.14
CA VAL A 267 25.69 4.00 -7.00
C VAL A 267 24.90 2.69 -7.26
N ALA A 268 25.17 2.01 -8.36
CA ALA A 268 24.50 0.75 -8.68
C ALA A 268 24.77 -0.37 -7.67
N CYS A 269 25.85 -0.27 -6.89
CA CYS A 269 26.19 -1.20 -5.82
C CYS A 269 25.61 -0.82 -4.45
N GLU A 270 24.92 0.30 -4.34
CA GLU A 270 24.22 0.66 -3.10
C GLU A 270 23.00 -0.24 -2.90
N PRO A 271 22.86 -0.91 -1.74
CA PRO A 271 21.77 -1.85 -1.53
C PRO A 271 20.38 -1.22 -1.63
N ALA A 272 20.21 0.06 -1.29
CA ALA A 272 18.95 0.75 -1.42
C ALA A 272 18.41 0.77 -2.85
N ASN A 273 19.28 0.62 -3.85
CA ASN A 273 18.98 0.62 -5.27
C ASN A 273 18.66 -0.79 -5.82
N TRP A 274 18.52 -1.80 -4.96
CA TRP A 274 18.34 -3.18 -5.39
C TRP A 274 16.94 -3.71 -5.10
N GLY A 275 16.22 -4.04 -6.15
CA GLY A 275 15.03 -4.89 -6.10
C GLY A 275 15.39 -6.36 -6.37
N LEU A 276 14.54 -7.27 -5.89
CA LEU A 276 14.65 -8.67 -6.24
C LEU A 276 13.55 -9.02 -7.23
N HIS A 277 13.94 -9.61 -8.35
CA HIS A 277 13.04 -10.24 -9.30
C HIS A 277 13.29 -11.75 -9.35
N ARG A 278 12.36 -12.47 -9.94
CA ARG A 278 12.52 -13.93 -10.10
C ARG A 278 13.77 -14.28 -10.90
N GLU A 279 14.06 -13.50 -11.92
CA GLU A 279 15.09 -13.73 -12.92
C GLU A 279 16.45 -13.15 -12.53
N GLY A 280 16.47 -12.13 -11.65
CA GLY A 280 17.69 -11.39 -11.37
C GLY A 280 17.56 -10.35 -10.26
N LEU A 281 18.63 -9.62 -10.07
CA LEU A 281 18.71 -8.42 -9.29
C LEU A 281 18.27 -7.25 -10.19
N HIS A 282 17.24 -6.54 -9.78
CA HIS A 282 16.83 -5.28 -10.41
C HIS A 282 17.60 -4.13 -9.76
N VAL A 283 18.17 -3.26 -10.58
CA VAL A 283 18.89 -2.07 -10.10
C VAL A 283 18.17 -0.85 -10.61
N THR A 284 17.74 0.02 -9.67
CA THR A 284 17.15 1.32 -9.97
C THR A 284 17.98 2.43 -9.33
N ALA A 285 18.33 3.46 -10.07
CA ALA A 285 19.09 4.60 -9.57
C ALA A 285 18.61 5.90 -10.21
N GLN A 286 18.93 7.04 -9.59
CA GLN A 286 18.64 8.35 -10.14
C GLN A 286 19.45 8.58 -11.43
N GLY A 287 18.80 9.08 -12.47
CA GLY A 287 19.47 9.39 -13.72
C GLY A 287 20.57 10.46 -13.57
N TYR A 288 20.43 11.35 -12.59
CA TYR A 288 21.48 12.33 -12.28
C TYR A 288 22.76 11.68 -11.76
N ASP A 289 22.65 10.63 -10.94
CA ASP A 289 23.81 9.89 -10.43
C ASP A 289 24.53 9.13 -11.55
N PHE A 290 23.82 8.84 -12.64
CA PHE A 290 24.38 8.28 -13.86
C PHE A 290 24.76 9.31 -14.90
N GLU A 291 24.58 10.60 -14.62
CA GLU A 291 24.83 11.71 -15.56
C GLU A 291 24.07 11.59 -16.89
N VAL A 292 22.93 10.91 -16.89
CA VAL A 292 22.08 10.73 -18.07
C VAL A 292 20.86 11.64 -18.07
N GLY A 293 20.75 12.52 -17.06
CA GLY A 293 19.68 13.49 -16.95
C GLY A 293 18.59 13.10 -15.96
N ARG A 294 17.36 13.54 -16.21
CA ARG A 294 16.23 13.31 -15.30
C ARG A 294 15.66 11.90 -15.49
N GLY A 295 15.00 11.41 -14.43
CA GLY A 295 14.34 10.11 -14.39
C GLY A 295 15.21 9.05 -13.73
N PHE A 296 14.85 7.79 -13.96
CA PHE A 296 15.53 6.65 -13.36
C PHE A 296 16.35 5.90 -14.41
N VAL A 297 17.43 5.31 -13.93
CA VAL A 297 18.20 4.28 -14.63
C VAL A 297 17.76 2.95 -14.06
N GLU A 298 17.37 2.02 -14.93
CA GLU A 298 16.89 0.70 -14.54
C GLU A 298 17.53 -0.35 -15.42
N PHE A 299 18.03 -1.42 -14.81
CA PHE A 299 18.51 -2.60 -15.51
C PHE A 299 18.46 -3.83 -14.62
N ASP A 300 18.30 -4.98 -15.25
CA ASP A 300 18.30 -6.27 -14.58
C ASP A 300 19.66 -6.99 -14.74
N VAL A 301 20.11 -7.61 -13.65
CA VAL A 301 21.29 -8.46 -13.64
C VAL A 301 20.86 -9.90 -13.36
N PRO A 302 20.87 -10.81 -14.34
CA PRO A 302 20.43 -12.18 -14.17
C PRO A 302 21.17 -12.90 -13.04
N TRP A 303 20.46 -13.66 -12.20
CA TRP A 303 21.07 -14.42 -11.10
C TRP A 303 22.22 -15.33 -11.56
N ALA A 304 22.11 -15.89 -12.75
CA ALA A 304 23.13 -16.80 -13.31
C ALA A 304 24.50 -16.14 -13.50
N GLU A 305 24.54 -14.82 -13.73
CA GLU A 305 25.77 -14.09 -14.01
C GLU A 305 26.63 -13.87 -12.76
N PHE A 306 26.01 -13.87 -11.58
CA PHE A 306 26.73 -13.79 -10.31
C PHE A 306 27.51 -15.09 -9.99
N GLY A 307 27.15 -16.21 -10.60
CA GLY A 307 27.86 -17.48 -10.48
C GLY A 307 28.08 -17.89 -9.01
N LYS A 308 29.34 -18.17 -8.65
CA LYS A 308 29.69 -18.55 -7.26
C LYS A 308 29.64 -17.44 -6.24
N SER A 309 29.52 -16.19 -6.67
CA SER A 309 29.32 -15.06 -5.76
C SER A 309 27.93 -15.05 -5.16
N LEU A 310 26.91 -15.56 -5.86
CA LEU A 310 25.54 -15.64 -5.35
C LEU A 310 25.43 -16.78 -4.32
N ARG A 311 24.80 -16.50 -3.19
CA ARG A 311 24.55 -17.55 -2.18
C ARG A 311 23.45 -18.51 -2.65
N PRO A 312 23.64 -19.82 -2.49
CA PRO A 312 22.65 -20.83 -2.95
C PRO A 312 21.26 -20.67 -2.31
N ALA A 313 21.18 -20.17 -1.08
CA ALA A 313 19.92 -19.92 -0.39
C ALA A 313 19.02 -18.91 -1.16
N ILE A 314 19.61 -17.93 -1.81
CA ILE A 314 18.87 -16.96 -2.62
C ILE A 314 18.25 -17.64 -3.84
N LEU A 315 19.01 -18.46 -4.56
CA LEU A 315 18.48 -19.23 -5.71
C LEU A 315 17.31 -20.13 -5.30
N GLN A 316 17.33 -20.69 -4.10
CA GLN A 316 16.22 -21.48 -3.59
C GLN A 316 15.01 -20.61 -3.22
N ALA A 317 15.27 -19.43 -2.66
CA ALA A 317 14.22 -18.53 -2.22
C ALA A 317 13.50 -17.80 -3.37
N VAL A 318 14.17 -17.53 -4.50
CA VAL A 318 13.58 -16.89 -5.68
C VAL A 318 12.95 -17.87 -6.68
N ARG A 319 13.19 -19.16 -6.53
CA ARG A 319 12.52 -20.18 -7.34
C ARG A 319 11.09 -20.42 -6.85
N PRO A 320 10.15 -20.76 -7.77
CA PRO A 320 8.76 -21.07 -7.39
C PRO A 320 8.65 -22.34 -6.56
#